data_1c5e8674bf7dd5aba7657f2aa5b39ab8
#
_entry.id   1c5e8674bf7dd5aba7657f2aa5b39ab8
#
_cell.length_a   1.000
_cell.length_b   1.000
_cell.length_c   1.000
_cell.angle_alpha   90.00
_cell.angle_beta   90.00
_cell.angle_gamma   90.00
#
_symmetry.space_group_name_H-M   'P 1'
#
loop_
_entity.id
_entity.type
_entity.pdbx_description
1 polymer ?
#
loop_
_entity_poly.entity_id
_entity_poly.type
_entity_poly.pdbx_seq_one_letter_code
_entity_poly.pdbx_strand_id
1 'polypeptide(L)'
;IMEDEMDNAQLAQLLFPDVDKTPEYYEEKFPYRKLPSKAQVTRMAPSPTGFIHLGNLYSALADERIAHRNGGVFYLRIEDTDEKRKVDGAVETIINVLRYFDIEFDEGAGFPDDAPQNAYGPYFQRQRVEIYHAYAKSLVERGLAYPCFCTEEELEKVRLEQEADKVLTGYYGKYAHCRDLSFDEIKRRIDAGETYVLRLRSQGSPDKEITFVDSIMGEIKLPENIHDIVLLKRDGVPTYHFAHAIDDHLMRTTTVIRGGGWLASVPTHYELFHVLGFKMPAYGHTAHLMKFDEETGGK
;
A
#
# COMPACT_ATOMS: atom_id res chain seq x y z
N ILE A 1 -18.68 -12.42 -21.87
CA ILE A 1 -17.75 -11.25 -21.87
C ILE A 1 -18.55 -9.96 -21.71
N MET A 2 -19.53 -9.60 -22.57
CA MET A 2 -20.31 -8.37 -22.44
C MET A 2 -21.26 -8.38 -21.22
N GLU A 3 -21.76 -9.52 -20.80
CA GLU A 3 -22.61 -9.67 -19.62
C GLU A 3 -21.80 -9.47 -18.34
N ASP A 4 -20.61 -10.07 -18.24
CA ASP A 4 -19.69 -9.91 -17.12
C ASP A 4 -19.18 -8.48 -16.97
N GLU A 5 -18.92 -7.77 -18.09
CA GLU A 5 -18.48 -6.37 -18.08
C GLU A 5 -19.61 -5.43 -17.60
N MET A 6 -20.86 -5.71 -17.97
CA MET A 6 -22.01 -4.96 -17.52
C MET A 6 -22.27 -5.16 -16.02
N ASP A 7 -22.12 -6.38 -15.53
CA ASP A 7 -22.25 -6.71 -14.11
C ASP A 7 -21.17 -6.03 -13.26
N ASN A 8 -19.93 -5.98 -13.74
CA ASN A 8 -18.84 -5.31 -13.06
C ASN A 8 -19.06 -3.79 -12.95
N ALA A 9 -19.57 -3.15 -13.99
CA ALA A 9 -19.88 -1.72 -13.97
C ALA A 9 -21.03 -1.42 -12.99
N GLN A 10 -22.06 -2.26 -12.95
CA GLN A 10 -23.17 -2.15 -11.99
C GLN A 10 -22.67 -2.40 -10.56
N LEU A 11 -21.81 -3.37 -10.36
CA LEU A 11 -21.19 -3.66 -9.08
C LEU A 11 -20.36 -2.48 -8.58
N ALA A 12 -19.53 -1.88 -9.42
CA ALA A 12 -18.74 -0.71 -9.06
C ALA A 12 -19.61 0.47 -8.65
N GLN A 13 -20.73 0.70 -9.36
CA GLN A 13 -21.69 1.74 -9.01
C GLN A 13 -22.42 1.43 -7.70
N LEU A 14 -22.75 0.17 -7.43
CA LEU A 14 -23.36 -0.27 -6.18
C LEU A 14 -22.43 -0.06 -4.97
N LEU A 15 -21.13 -0.41 -5.11
CA LEU A 15 -20.15 -0.31 -4.05
C LEU A 15 -19.66 1.13 -3.80
N PHE A 16 -19.62 1.96 -4.84
CA PHE A 16 -19.06 3.31 -4.81
C PHE A 16 -20.02 4.33 -5.48
N PRO A 17 -21.25 4.50 -4.94
CA PRO A 17 -22.27 5.35 -5.57
C PRO A 17 -21.87 6.84 -5.62
N ASP A 18 -21.10 7.30 -4.63
CA ASP A 18 -20.72 8.70 -4.46
C ASP A 18 -19.32 9.03 -5.03
N VAL A 19 -18.65 8.06 -5.65
CA VAL A 19 -17.34 8.27 -6.25
C VAL A 19 -17.51 8.72 -7.69
N ASP A 20 -17.29 10.01 -7.93
CA ASP A 20 -17.43 10.69 -9.22
C ASP A 20 -16.09 10.93 -9.94
N LYS A 21 -14.98 10.91 -9.20
CA LYS A 21 -13.63 11.09 -9.75
C LYS A 21 -13.04 9.76 -10.20
N THR A 22 -12.30 9.82 -11.31
CA THR A 22 -11.64 8.66 -11.90
C THR A 22 -10.13 8.65 -11.62
N PRO A 23 -9.42 7.54 -11.84
CA PRO A 23 -7.96 7.52 -11.81
C PRO A 23 -7.32 8.59 -12.67
N GLU A 24 -7.84 8.84 -13.89
CA GLU A 24 -7.32 9.85 -14.83
C GLU A 24 -7.39 11.27 -14.25
N TYR A 25 -8.45 11.60 -13.52
CA TYR A 25 -8.54 12.87 -12.81
C TYR A 25 -7.36 13.06 -11.85
N TYR A 26 -6.96 12.02 -11.12
CA TYR A 26 -5.83 12.10 -10.19
C TYR A 26 -4.48 12.08 -10.89
N GLU A 27 -4.36 11.40 -12.03
CA GLU A 27 -3.17 11.49 -12.88
C GLU A 27 -2.92 12.92 -13.38
N GLU A 28 -3.97 13.64 -13.77
CA GLU A 28 -3.89 15.03 -14.19
C GLU A 28 -3.61 15.98 -13.00
N LYS A 29 -4.25 15.71 -11.85
CA LYS A 29 -4.07 16.50 -10.63
C LYS A 29 -2.64 16.42 -10.08
N PHE A 30 -1.99 15.26 -10.23
CA PHE A 30 -0.64 15.00 -9.74
C PHE A 30 0.31 14.70 -10.91
N PRO A 31 0.70 15.71 -11.71
CA PRO A 31 1.51 15.51 -12.89
C PRO A 31 2.93 15.03 -12.55
N TYR A 32 3.64 14.53 -13.57
CA TYR A 32 5.05 14.21 -13.38
C TYR A 32 5.86 15.42 -12.97
N ARG A 33 6.80 15.22 -12.04
CA ARG A 33 7.67 16.28 -11.51
C ARG A 33 8.67 16.76 -12.56
N LYS A 34 8.90 18.06 -12.60
CA LYS A 34 9.93 18.68 -13.45
C LYS A 34 11.25 18.72 -12.68
N LEU A 35 11.98 17.63 -12.66
CA LEU A 35 13.23 17.47 -11.93
C LEU A 35 14.40 17.18 -12.90
N PRO A 36 15.67 17.39 -12.47
CA PRO A 36 16.83 16.94 -13.22
C PRO A 36 16.76 15.44 -13.58
N SER A 37 17.36 15.03 -14.69
CA SER A 37 17.22 13.69 -15.27
C SER A 37 17.65 12.54 -14.34
N LYS A 38 18.52 12.81 -13.36
CA LYS A 38 19.01 11.84 -12.38
C LYS A 38 18.43 12.02 -10.98
N ALA A 39 17.50 12.97 -10.84
CA ALA A 39 16.86 13.25 -9.57
C ALA A 39 16.01 12.07 -9.11
N GLN A 40 16.08 11.79 -7.82
CA GLN A 40 15.28 10.75 -7.18
C GLN A 40 14.19 11.41 -6.31
N VAL A 41 13.02 10.77 -6.28
CA VAL A 41 11.96 11.10 -5.34
C VAL A 41 11.87 9.96 -4.34
N THR A 42 12.18 10.25 -3.11
CA THR A 42 12.18 9.30 -1.99
C THR A 42 11.22 9.75 -0.90
N ARG A 43 10.92 8.89 0.05
CA ARG A 43 10.00 9.23 1.13
C ARG A 43 10.28 8.47 2.41
N MET A 44 10.12 9.13 3.53
CA MET A 44 9.82 8.50 4.80
C MET A 44 8.31 8.38 4.96
N ALA A 45 7.82 7.18 5.29
CA ALA A 45 6.38 6.90 5.39
C ALA A 45 6.05 6.15 6.70
N PRO A 46 6.21 6.81 7.87
CA PRO A 46 5.97 6.18 9.15
C PRO A 46 4.49 6.12 9.49
N SER A 47 4.09 5.06 10.21
CA SER A 47 2.83 5.04 10.93
C SER A 47 2.98 5.78 12.26
N PRO A 48 2.00 6.60 12.68
CA PRO A 48 2.08 7.37 13.93
C PRO A 48 1.70 6.50 15.15
N THR A 49 2.36 5.34 15.30
CA THR A 49 1.99 4.29 16.28
C THR A 49 2.98 4.20 17.44
N GLY A 50 3.90 5.13 17.57
CA GLY A 50 4.89 5.13 18.64
C GLY A 50 6.14 5.94 18.35
N PHE A 51 7.22 5.60 19.03
CA PHE A 51 8.48 6.31 18.89
C PHE A 51 9.24 5.90 17.62
N ILE A 52 9.94 6.85 17.02
CA ILE A 52 10.94 6.57 16.00
C ILE A 52 12.11 5.81 16.65
N HIS A 53 12.50 4.70 16.07
CA HIS A 53 13.70 3.98 16.44
C HIS A 53 14.83 4.24 15.42
N LEU A 54 16.06 3.85 15.80
CA LEU A 54 17.27 4.10 15.01
C LEU A 54 17.15 3.59 13.55
N GLY A 55 16.46 2.46 13.33
CA GLY A 55 16.23 1.92 11.98
C GLY A 55 15.40 2.85 11.08
N ASN A 56 14.42 3.54 11.64
CA ASN A 56 13.64 4.53 10.89
C ASN A 56 14.49 5.75 10.51
N LEU A 57 15.33 6.22 11.44
CA LEU A 57 16.25 7.34 11.19
C LEU A 57 17.30 6.99 10.14
N TYR A 58 17.85 5.77 10.20
CA TYR A 58 18.80 5.28 9.20
C TYR A 58 18.19 5.27 7.79
N SER A 59 16.95 4.75 7.66
CA SER A 59 16.25 4.77 6.38
C SER A 59 15.93 6.20 5.92
N ALA A 60 15.45 7.07 6.80
CA ALA A 60 15.15 8.46 6.49
C ALA A 60 16.40 9.24 6.03
N LEU A 61 17.52 9.03 6.69
CA LEU A 61 18.80 9.65 6.30
C LEU A 61 19.23 9.17 4.90
N ALA A 62 19.09 7.88 4.61
CA ALA A 62 19.41 7.33 3.29
C ALA A 62 18.48 7.92 2.21
N ASP A 63 17.18 7.99 2.46
CA ASP A 63 16.19 8.56 1.56
C ASP A 63 16.49 10.03 1.25
N GLU A 64 16.79 10.83 2.27
CA GLU A 64 17.13 12.24 2.12
C GLU A 64 18.41 12.43 1.31
N ARG A 65 19.50 11.70 1.62
CA ARG A 65 20.77 11.78 0.89
C ARG A 65 20.65 11.33 -0.57
N ILE A 66 19.86 10.29 -0.85
CA ILE A 66 19.60 9.83 -2.21
C ILE A 66 18.85 10.89 -3.02
N ALA A 67 17.82 11.51 -2.45
CA ALA A 67 17.05 12.56 -3.10
C ALA A 67 17.92 13.80 -3.35
N HIS A 68 18.53 14.36 -2.32
CA HIS A 68 19.22 15.65 -2.40
C HIS A 68 20.51 15.59 -3.22
N ARG A 69 21.15 14.43 -3.31
CA ARG A 69 22.40 14.26 -4.09
C ARG A 69 22.32 14.75 -5.53
N ASN A 70 21.15 14.62 -6.17
CA ASN A 70 20.95 14.96 -7.57
C ASN A 70 19.79 15.97 -7.78
N GLY A 71 19.45 16.74 -6.75
CA GLY A 71 18.38 17.76 -6.82
C GLY A 71 16.98 17.15 -6.94
N GLY A 72 16.76 16.03 -6.27
CA GLY A 72 15.47 15.37 -6.15
C GLY A 72 14.66 15.88 -4.98
N VAL A 73 13.68 15.07 -4.56
CA VAL A 73 12.72 15.43 -3.50
C VAL A 73 12.65 14.30 -2.48
N PHE A 74 12.80 14.66 -1.21
CA PHE A 74 12.50 13.78 -0.08
C PHE A 74 11.25 14.30 0.65
N TYR A 75 10.22 13.47 0.81
CA TYR A 75 8.99 13.88 1.46
C TYR A 75 8.60 13.00 2.65
N LEU A 76 7.82 13.58 3.57
CA LEU A 76 7.27 12.89 4.75
C LEU A 76 5.77 12.62 4.56
N ARG A 77 5.40 11.34 4.45
CA ARG A 77 4.01 10.88 4.42
C ARG A 77 3.67 10.13 5.70
N ILE A 78 2.53 10.44 6.30
CA ILE A 78 2.04 9.76 7.51
C ILE A 78 1.05 8.67 7.10
N GLU A 79 1.37 7.43 7.45
CA GLU A 79 0.54 6.25 7.18
C GLU A 79 -0.37 5.97 8.40
N ASP A 80 -1.43 6.77 8.54
CA ASP A 80 -2.35 6.80 9.66
C ASP A 80 -3.64 5.99 9.42
N THR A 81 -3.57 4.96 8.59
CA THR A 81 -4.73 4.10 8.27
C THR A 81 -5.16 3.19 9.43
N ASP A 82 -4.32 3.00 10.43
CA ASP A 82 -4.64 2.23 11.65
C ASP A 82 -4.88 3.17 12.84
N GLU A 83 -6.13 3.56 13.02
CA GLU A 83 -6.53 4.49 14.10
C GLU A 83 -6.39 3.89 15.51
N LYS A 84 -6.54 2.56 15.63
CA LYS A 84 -6.46 1.88 16.94
C LYS A 84 -5.05 1.95 17.55
N ARG A 85 -4.02 2.08 16.72
CA ARG A 85 -2.62 2.17 17.14
C ARG A 85 -2.06 3.59 17.09
N LYS A 86 -2.87 4.58 16.73
CA LYS A 86 -2.44 5.98 16.68
C LYS A 86 -2.10 6.47 18.09
N VAL A 87 -0.95 7.13 18.23
CA VAL A 87 -0.49 7.77 19.46
C VAL A 87 -0.53 9.28 19.28
N ASP A 88 -1.15 9.98 20.21
CA ASP A 88 -1.21 11.45 20.19
C ASP A 88 0.19 12.04 20.30
N GLY A 89 0.48 13.08 19.50
CA GLY A 89 1.79 13.71 19.47
C GLY A 89 2.87 12.93 18.72
N ALA A 90 2.55 11.74 18.17
CA ALA A 90 3.54 10.93 17.45
C ALA A 90 4.07 11.63 16.19
N VAL A 91 3.21 12.34 15.46
CA VAL A 91 3.61 13.07 14.23
C VAL A 91 4.57 14.19 14.55
N GLU A 92 4.27 15.00 15.56
CA GLU A 92 5.14 16.08 16.05
C GLU A 92 6.48 15.52 16.54
N THR A 93 6.44 14.39 17.23
CA THR A 93 7.66 13.68 17.68
C THR A 93 8.50 13.24 16.48
N ILE A 94 7.89 12.67 15.44
CA ILE A 94 8.57 12.27 14.20
C ILE A 94 9.28 13.48 13.58
N ILE A 95 8.57 14.59 13.39
CA ILE A 95 9.10 15.80 12.78
C ILE A 95 10.25 16.39 13.62
N ASN A 96 10.09 16.46 14.93
CA ASN A 96 11.11 17.02 15.83
C ASN A 96 12.37 16.14 15.86
N VAL A 97 12.23 14.82 15.81
CA VAL A 97 13.36 13.90 15.77
C VAL A 97 14.12 14.03 14.45
N LEU A 98 13.43 14.12 13.31
CA LEU A 98 14.08 14.34 12.01
C LEU A 98 14.89 15.65 12.03
N ARG A 99 14.31 16.73 12.50
CA ARG A 99 14.98 18.03 12.65
C ARG A 99 16.20 17.99 13.59
N TYR A 100 16.07 17.25 14.69
CA TYR A 100 17.17 17.08 15.65
C TYR A 100 18.40 16.41 15.02
N PHE A 101 18.20 15.52 14.06
CA PHE A 101 19.26 14.81 13.33
C PHE A 101 19.62 15.47 11.99
N ASP A 102 19.20 16.71 11.74
CA ASP A 102 19.41 17.45 10.50
C ASP A 102 18.98 16.64 9.24
N ILE A 103 17.86 15.93 9.35
CA ILE A 103 17.19 15.25 8.24
C ILE A 103 16.07 16.15 7.76
N GLU A 104 16.27 16.78 6.60
CA GLU A 104 15.36 17.78 6.05
C GLU A 104 14.49 17.15 4.95
N PHE A 105 13.17 17.27 5.06
CA PHE A 105 12.23 16.91 4.02
C PHE A 105 11.67 18.16 3.31
N ASP A 106 11.49 18.02 1.99
CA ASP A 106 11.11 19.12 1.10
C ASP A 106 9.61 19.36 1.07
N GLU A 107 8.81 18.30 1.31
CA GLU A 107 7.35 18.26 1.25
C GLU A 107 6.80 17.36 2.35
N GLY A 108 5.53 17.49 2.67
CA GLY A 108 4.88 16.49 3.51
C GLY A 108 4.23 17.01 4.79
N ALA A 109 3.93 16.08 5.68
CA ALA A 109 3.39 16.38 7.00
C ALA A 109 4.39 17.22 7.79
N GLY A 110 3.99 18.38 8.21
CA GLY A 110 4.87 19.36 8.88
C GLY A 110 4.92 20.70 8.16
N PHE A 111 4.40 20.75 6.94
CA PHE A 111 4.04 21.98 6.24
C PHE A 111 2.51 22.16 6.24
N PRO A 112 2.00 23.39 6.13
CA PRO A 112 0.57 23.62 5.89
C PRO A 112 0.09 22.90 4.62
N ASP A 113 -1.14 22.36 4.62
CA ASP A 113 -1.68 21.60 3.49
C ASP A 113 -1.74 22.39 2.19
N ASP A 114 -1.94 23.72 2.30
CA ASP A 114 -1.99 24.68 1.18
C ASP A 114 -0.62 25.27 0.82
N ALA A 115 0.45 24.82 1.46
CA ALA A 115 1.80 25.27 1.15
C ALA A 115 2.20 24.91 -0.29
N PRO A 116 2.86 25.81 -1.04
CA PRO A 116 3.24 25.56 -2.43
C PRO A 116 4.08 24.28 -2.64
N GLN A 117 4.90 23.91 -1.66
CA GLN A 117 5.68 22.69 -1.68
C GLN A 117 4.83 21.41 -1.50
N ASN A 118 3.60 21.53 -1.01
CA ASN A 118 2.71 20.39 -0.77
C ASN A 118 1.78 20.08 -1.96
N ALA A 119 2.22 20.32 -3.19
CA ALA A 119 1.42 20.10 -4.41
C ALA A 119 0.94 18.67 -4.64
N TYR A 120 1.56 17.67 -3.98
CA TYR A 120 1.18 16.25 -4.07
C TYR A 120 0.39 15.75 -2.86
N GLY A 121 -0.02 16.67 -1.98
CA GLY A 121 -0.80 16.38 -0.78
C GLY A 121 -2.26 15.98 -1.05
N PRO A 122 -2.98 15.68 0.04
CA PRO A 122 -2.52 15.67 1.44
C PRO A 122 -1.51 14.54 1.72
N TYR A 123 -0.70 14.72 2.78
CA TYR A 123 0.36 13.76 3.14
C TYR A 123 -0.01 12.88 4.34
N PHE A 124 -1.29 12.88 4.73
CA PHE A 124 -1.89 11.92 5.67
C PHE A 124 -2.79 10.97 4.89
N GLN A 125 -2.59 9.67 5.03
CA GLN A 125 -3.32 8.70 4.21
C GLN A 125 -4.83 8.72 4.44
N ARG A 126 -5.30 8.95 5.67
CA ARG A 126 -6.75 9.08 5.94
C ARG A 126 -7.41 10.26 5.20
N GLN A 127 -6.68 11.31 4.91
CA GLN A 127 -7.18 12.44 4.12
C GLN A 127 -7.26 12.14 2.62
N ARG A 128 -6.73 11.00 2.17
CA ARG A 128 -6.67 10.57 0.77
C ARG A 128 -7.69 9.48 0.42
N VAL A 129 -8.63 9.18 1.31
CA VAL A 129 -9.58 8.07 1.14
C VAL A 129 -10.36 8.16 -0.18
N GLU A 130 -10.76 9.34 -0.63
CA GLU A 130 -11.44 9.53 -1.93
C GLU A 130 -10.56 9.07 -3.12
N ILE A 131 -9.25 9.26 -3.05
CA ILE A 131 -8.30 8.80 -4.08
C ILE A 131 -8.33 7.28 -4.14
N TYR A 132 -8.19 6.61 -3.00
CA TYR A 132 -8.20 5.16 -2.95
C TYR A 132 -9.53 4.57 -3.44
N HIS A 133 -10.65 5.22 -3.12
CA HIS A 133 -11.97 4.79 -3.60
C HIS A 133 -12.10 4.89 -5.12
N ALA A 134 -11.53 5.92 -5.76
CA ALA A 134 -11.53 6.03 -7.22
C ALA A 134 -10.78 4.87 -7.90
N TYR A 135 -9.60 4.53 -7.38
CA TYR A 135 -8.84 3.39 -7.88
C TYR A 135 -9.49 2.05 -7.55
N ALA A 136 -10.08 1.91 -6.36
CA ALA A 136 -10.84 0.72 -5.97
C ALA A 136 -12.05 0.50 -6.89
N LYS A 137 -12.82 1.56 -7.18
CA LYS A 137 -13.95 1.52 -8.12
C LYS A 137 -13.50 1.04 -9.49
N SER A 138 -12.40 1.61 -10.02
CA SER A 138 -11.83 1.19 -11.30
C SER A 138 -11.39 -0.28 -11.32
N LEU A 139 -10.82 -0.80 -10.22
CA LEU A 139 -10.49 -2.22 -10.13
C LEU A 139 -11.74 -3.10 -10.15
N VAL A 140 -12.84 -2.70 -9.49
CA VAL A 140 -14.12 -3.42 -9.54
C VAL A 140 -14.70 -3.41 -10.95
N GLU A 141 -14.73 -2.26 -11.63
CA GLU A 141 -15.21 -2.13 -13.02
C GLU A 141 -14.45 -3.07 -13.97
N ARG A 142 -13.18 -3.31 -13.70
CA ARG A 142 -12.32 -4.21 -14.48
C ARG A 142 -12.37 -5.68 -14.02
N GLY A 143 -13.22 -6.01 -13.03
CA GLY A 143 -13.32 -7.36 -12.47
C GLY A 143 -12.09 -7.80 -11.65
N LEU A 144 -11.23 -6.86 -11.24
CA LEU A 144 -9.99 -7.11 -10.50
C LEU A 144 -10.13 -6.93 -8.99
N ALA A 145 -11.31 -6.54 -8.51
CA ALA A 145 -11.63 -6.47 -7.09
C ALA A 145 -13.08 -6.86 -6.85
N TYR A 146 -13.37 -7.37 -5.66
CA TYR A 146 -14.70 -7.84 -5.27
C TYR A 146 -14.94 -7.69 -3.78
N PRO A 147 -16.22 -7.57 -3.32
CA PRO A 147 -16.55 -7.49 -1.90
C PRO A 147 -16.49 -8.88 -1.25
N CYS A 148 -15.92 -8.94 -0.04
CA CYS A 148 -15.86 -10.14 0.77
C CYS A 148 -16.57 -9.92 2.10
N PHE A 149 -17.58 -10.73 2.38
CA PHE A 149 -18.44 -10.65 3.55
C PHE A 149 -18.02 -11.61 4.68
N CYS A 150 -16.96 -12.41 4.49
CA CYS A 150 -16.53 -13.38 5.48
C CYS A 150 -16.28 -12.73 6.85
N THR A 151 -16.80 -13.37 7.90
CA THR A 151 -16.53 -13.00 9.29
C THR A 151 -15.14 -13.45 9.74
N GLU A 152 -14.68 -12.97 10.89
CA GLU A 152 -13.41 -13.41 11.47
C GLU A 152 -13.44 -14.90 11.82
N GLU A 153 -14.59 -15.40 12.28
CA GLU A 153 -14.80 -16.82 12.59
C GLU A 153 -14.73 -17.71 11.34
N GLU A 154 -15.29 -17.26 10.23
CA GLU A 154 -15.22 -17.98 8.95
C GLU A 154 -13.79 -18.01 8.40
N LEU A 155 -13.07 -16.88 8.49
CA LEU A 155 -11.66 -16.82 8.08
C LEU A 155 -10.77 -17.70 8.97
N GLU A 156 -11.05 -17.77 10.26
CA GLU A 156 -10.32 -18.64 11.19
C GLU A 156 -10.57 -20.13 10.87
N LYS A 157 -11.80 -20.52 10.54
CA LYS A 157 -12.10 -21.89 10.09
C LYS A 157 -11.32 -22.26 8.84
N VAL A 158 -11.28 -21.34 7.86
CA VAL A 158 -10.48 -21.53 6.64
C VAL A 158 -9.00 -21.73 6.97
N ARG A 159 -8.45 -20.93 7.88
CA ARG A 159 -7.06 -21.03 8.31
C ARG A 159 -6.77 -22.40 8.94
N LEU A 160 -7.64 -22.86 9.84
CA LEU A 160 -7.49 -24.19 10.49
C LEU A 160 -7.58 -25.34 9.49
N GLU A 161 -8.47 -25.25 8.50
CA GLU A 161 -8.58 -26.24 7.42
C GLU A 161 -7.28 -26.28 6.60
N GLN A 162 -6.75 -25.12 6.20
CA GLN A 162 -5.50 -25.03 5.46
C GLN A 162 -4.30 -25.59 6.24
N GLU A 163 -4.23 -25.33 7.55
CA GLU A 163 -3.19 -25.88 8.41
C GLU A 163 -3.29 -27.42 8.51
N ALA A 164 -4.51 -27.96 8.62
CA ALA A 164 -4.74 -29.41 8.64
C ALA A 164 -4.34 -30.07 7.30
N ASP A 165 -4.64 -29.41 6.19
CA ASP A 165 -4.28 -29.84 4.84
C ASP A 165 -2.80 -29.58 4.51
N LYS A 166 -2.06 -28.89 5.38
CA LYS A 166 -0.64 -28.50 5.20
C LYS A 166 -0.40 -27.67 3.92
N VAL A 167 -1.33 -26.81 3.57
CA VAL A 167 -1.22 -25.88 2.46
C VAL A 167 -0.94 -24.45 2.99
N LEU A 168 -0.57 -23.56 2.08
CA LEU A 168 -0.33 -22.15 2.42
C LEU A 168 -1.62 -21.55 2.99
N THR A 169 -1.50 -20.88 4.14
CA THR A 169 -2.63 -20.18 4.75
C THR A 169 -2.90 -18.84 4.06
N GLY A 170 -4.17 -18.48 3.92
CA GLY A 170 -4.58 -17.21 3.34
C GLY A 170 -5.87 -17.32 2.53
N TYR A 171 -6.28 -16.22 1.92
CA TYR A 171 -7.53 -16.13 1.18
C TYR A 171 -7.25 -16.19 -0.33
N TYR A 172 -7.42 -17.37 -0.93
CA TYR A 172 -7.13 -17.64 -2.34
C TYR A 172 -7.82 -18.90 -2.85
N GLY A 173 -7.96 -19.05 -4.16
CA GLY A 173 -8.49 -20.24 -4.82
C GLY A 173 -9.81 -20.74 -4.22
N LYS A 174 -9.92 -22.03 -3.92
CA LYS A 174 -11.13 -22.62 -3.32
C LYS A 174 -11.47 -22.07 -1.92
N TYR A 175 -10.52 -21.46 -1.25
CA TYR A 175 -10.69 -20.87 0.07
C TYR A 175 -11.18 -19.42 0.03
N ALA A 176 -11.27 -18.84 -1.15
CA ALA A 176 -11.78 -17.48 -1.35
C ALA A 176 -13.30 -17.50 -1.62
N HIS A 177 -14.09 -17.81 -0.61
CA HIS A 177 -15.52 -18.14 -0.72
C HIS A 177 -16.37 -17.01 -1.35
N CYS A 178 -15.99 -15.75 -1.22
CA CYS A 178 -16.73 -14.63 -1.81
C CYS A 178 -16.25 -14.24 -3.21
N ARG A 179 -15.20 -14.89 -3.72
CA ARG A 179 -14.54 -14.49 -4.97
C ARG A 179 -15.46 -14.54 -6.18
N ASP A 180 -16.35 -15.52 -6.22
CA ASP A 180 -17.20 -15.80 -7.38
C ASP A 180 -18.70 -15.69 -7.05
N LEU A 181 -19.05 -14.83 -6.07
CA LEU A 181 -20.44 -14.48 -5.79
C LEU A 181 -21.04 -13.74 -6.99
N SER A 182 -22.29 -14.07 -7.35
CA SER A 182 -23.04 -13.35 -8.37
C SER A 182 -23.40 -11.93 -7.93
N PHE A 183 -23.65 -11.05 -8.89
CA PHE A 183 -24.12 -9.68 -8.63
C PHE A 183 -25.38 -9.68 -7.75
N ASP A 184 -26.35 -10.54 -8.05
CA ASP A 184 -27.60 -10.63 -7.28
C ASP A 184 -27.36 -11.02 -5.82
N GLU A 185 -26.46 -11.96 -5.57
CA GLU A 185 -26.12 -12.37 -4.20
C GLU A 185 -25.39 -11.26 -3.46
N ILE A 186 -24.44 -10.58 -4.10
CA ILE A 186 -23.75 -9.42 -3.52
C ILE A 186 -24.76 -8.32 -3.19
N LYS A 187 -25.62 -7.97 -4.13
CA LYS A 187 -26.67 -6.96 -3.94
C LYS A 187 -27.59 -7.32 -2.79
N ARG A 188 -28.04 -8.56 -2.72
CA ARG A 188 -28.90 -9.05 -1.64
C ARG A 188 -28.25 -8.86 -0.25
N ARG A 189 -26.96 -9.17 -0.13
CA ARG A 189 -26.20 -9.00 1.12
C ARG A 189 -26.04 -7.54 1.50
N ILE A 190 -25.74 -6.68 0.54
CA ILE A 190 -25.62 -5.23 0.78
C ILE A 190 -26.97 -4.65 1.18
N ASP A 191 -28.05 -5.00 0.49
CA ASP A 191 -29.41 -4.56 0.82
C ASP A 191 -29.85 -5.05 2.23
N ALA A 192 -29.31 -6.19 2.70
CA ALA A 192 -29.51 -6.69 4.05
C ALA A 192 -28.62 -5.99 5.12
N GLY A 193 -27.77 -5.05 4.72
CA GLY A 193 -26.89 -4.30 5.59
C GLY A 193 -25.63 -5.07 6.04
N GLU A 194 -25.26 -6.16 5.35
CA GLU A 194 -24.01 -6.87 5.64
C GLU A 194 -22.81 -6.00 5.29
N THR A 195 -21.83 -5.93 6.20
CA THR A 195 -20.59 -5.20 5.95
C THR A 195 -19.57 -6.08 5.23
N TYR A 196 -18.74 -5.48 4.41
CA TYR A 196 -17.73 -6.18 3.62
C TYR A 196 -16.37 -5.48 3.66
N VAL A 197 -15.32 -6.22 3.29
CA VAL A 197 -14.04 -5.69 2.88
C VAL A 197 -13.92 -5.79 1.37
N LEU A 198 -13.16 -4.89 0.71
CA LEU A 198 -12.86 -5.04 -0.71
C LEU A 198 -11.55 -5.83 -0.84
N ARG A 199 -11.56 -6.89 -1.65
CA ARG A 199 -10.36 -7.71 -1.93
C ARG A 199 -9.90 -7.57 -3.37
N LEU A 200 -8.60 -7.65 -3.56
CA LEU A 200 -7.99 -7.90 -4.87
C LEU A 200 -8.41 -9.28 -5.38
N ARG A 201 -8.74 -9.40 -6.65
CA ARG A 201 -8.80 -10.67 -7.35
C ARG A 201 -7.43 -10.98 -7.91
N SER A 202 -6.58 -11.63 -7.13
CA SER A 202 -5.21 -11.96 -7.54
C SER A 202 -5.19 -12.74 -8.86
N GLN A 203 -4.25 -12.37 -9.72
CA GLN A 203 -4.01 -13.01 -11.02
C GLN A 203 -2.79 -13.93 -10.98
N GLY A 204 -2.13 -14.05 -9.84
CA GLY A 204 -0.93 -14.83 -9.69
C GLY A 204 -1.17 -16.33 -9.69
N SER A 205 -0.11 -17.09 -9.96
CA SER A 205 -0.10 -18.52 -10.00
C SER A 205 0.92 -19.11 -9.01
N PRO A 206 0.58 -20.17 -8.27
CA PRO A 206 1.52 -20.79 -7.34
C PRO A 206 2.74 -21.42 -8.02
N ASP A 207 2.66 -21.66 -9.33
CA ASP A 207 3.73 -22.30 -10.11
C ASP A 207 4.65 -21.28 -10.80
N LYS A 208 4.44 -19.98 -10.56
CA LYS A 208 5.21 -18.91 -11.18
C LYS A 208 6.01 -18.10 -10.19
N GLU A 209 7.09 -17.54 -10.69
CA GLU A 209 7.98 -16.63 -9.96
C GLU A 209 8.08 -15.28 -10.68
N ILE A 210 8.27 -14.23 -9.91
CA ILE A 210 8.71 -12.93 -10.40
C ILE A 210 10.21 -12.80 -10.23
N THR A 211 10.87 -12.17 -11.18
CA THR A 211 12.25 -11.70 -11.02
C THR A 211 12.22 -10.23 -10.63
N PHE A 212 12.74 -9.93 -9.46
CA PHE A 212 12.75 -8.62 -8.88
C PHE A 212 14.19 -8.15 -8.69
N VAL A 213 14.51 -6.94 -9.15
CA VAL A 213 15.84 -6.36 -9.00
C VAL A 213 15.81 -5.33 -7.87
N ASP A 214 16.40 -5.70 -6.75
CA ASP A 214 16.59 -4.82 -5.61
C ASP A 214 17.88 -4.01 -5.75
N SER A 215 17.81 -2.72 -5.46
CA SER A 215 18.96 -1.80 -5.63
C SER A 215 20.12 -2.07 -4.67
N ILE A 216 19.88 -2.82 -3.58
CA ILE A 216 20.87 -3.16 -2.56
C ILE A 216 21.23 -4.64 -2.63
N MET A 217 20.24 -5.52 -2.71
CA MET A 217 20.43 -6.97 -2.65
C MET A 217 20.66 -7.62 -4.03
N GLY A 218 20.43 -6.89 -5.12
CA GLY A 218 20.54 -7.41 -6.48
C GLY A 218 19.31 -8.18 -6.96
N GLU A 219 19.51 -9.11 -7.88
CA GLU A 219 18.41 -9.91 -8.44
C GLU A 219 17.89 -10.95 -7.43
N ILE A 220 16.59 -10.96 -7.23
CA ILE A 220 15.88 -11.87 -6.32
C ILE A 220 14.72 -12.51 -7.08
N LYS A 221 14.54 -13.80 -6.89
CA LYS A 221 13.35 -14.54 -7.37
C LYS A 221 12.40 -14.78 -6.22
N LEU A 222 11.15 -14.47 -6.43
CA LEU A 222 10.08 -14.61 -5.44
C LEU A 222 8.86 -15.27 -6.10
N PRO A 223 8.08 -16.08 -5.37
CA PRO A 223 6.81 -16.60 -5.91
C PRO A 223 5.85 -15.45 -6.22
N GLU A 224 4.98 -15.62 -7.22
CA GLU A 224 3.89 -14.68 -7.45
C GLU A 224 2.96 -14.60 -6.23
N ASN A 225 2.32 -13.46 -6.02
CA ASN A 225 1.24 -13.35 -5.05
C ASN A 225 0.01 -14.11 -5.57
N ILE A 226 -0.54 -15.00 -4.74
CA ILE A 226 -1.79 -15.72 -5.05
C ILE A 226 -2.94 -15.32 -4.12
N HIS A 227 -2.66 -14.47 -3.14
CA HIS A 227 -3.64 -14.11 -2.13
C HIS A 227 -4.52 -12.95 -2.61
N ASP A 228 -5.81 -13.10 -2.42
CA ASP A 228 -6.80 -12.03 -2.59
C ASP A 228 -6.73 -11.09 -1.37
N ILE A 229 -5.72 -10.25 -1.36
CA ILE A 229 -5.48 -9.33 -0.24
C ILE A 229 -6.63 -8.34 -0.06
N VAL A 230 -6.83 -7.86 1.15
CA VAL A 230 -7.76 -6.77 1.43
C VAL A 230 -7.19 -5.45 0.90
N LEU A 231 -7.93 -4.78 0.05
CA LEU A 231 -7.63 -3.43 -0.46
C LEU A 231 -8.23 -2.36 0.45
N LEU A 232 -9.53 -2.46 0.70
CA LEU A 232 -10.26 -1.57 1.62
C LEU A 232 -10.84 -2.37 2.78
N LYS A 233 -10.68 -1.85 3.97
CA LYS A 233 -11.28 -2.39 5.20
C LYS A 233 -12.78 -2.09 5.25
N ARG A 234 -13.51 -2.66 6.23
CA ARG A 234 -14.95 -2.45 6.41
C ARG A 234 -15.37 -0.99 6.60
N ASP A 235 -14.47 -0.17 7.11
CA ASP A 235 -14.66 1.28 7.29
C ASP A 235 -14.32 2.10 6.03
N GLY A 236 -13.98 1.44 4.91
CA GLY A 236 -13.59 2.07 3.66
C GLY A 236 -12.15 2.61 3.62
N VAL A 237 -11.41 2.50 4.73
CA VAL A 237 -10.02 2.94 4.79
C VAL A 237 -9.12 1.87 4.14
N PRO A 238 -8.11 2.24 3.34
CA PRO A 238 -7.25 1.27 2.67
C PRO A 238 -6.36 0.51 3.64
N THR A 239 -5.92 -0.66 3.20
CA THR A 239 -4.77 -1.33 3.81
C THR A 239 -3.47 -0.67 3.36
N TYR A 240 -2.39 -0.92 4.11
CA TYR A 240 -1.05 -0.43 3.79
C TYR A 240 -0.64 -0.74 2.33
N HIS A 241 -0.82 -1.97 1.87
CA HIS A 241 -0.39 -2.38 0.54
C HIS A 241 -1.05 -1.58 -0.57
N PHE A 242 -2.34 -1.35 -0.47
CA PHE A 242 -3.10 -0.61 -1.48
C PHE A 242 -2.77 0.88 -1.45
N ALA A 243 -2.76 1.49 -0.26
CA ALA A 243 -2.39 2.89 -0.09
C ALA A 243 -0.96 3.16 -0.57
N HIS A 244 0.00 2.29 -0.21
CA HIS A 244 1.39 2.38 -0.63
C HIS A 244 1.55 2.45 -2.16
N ALA A 245 0.90 1.54 -2.90
CA ALA A 245 1.03 1.51 -4.36
C ALA A 245 0.48 2.78 -5.02
N ILE A 246 -0.70 3.24 -4.60
CA ILE A 246 -1.36 4.43 -5.15
C ILE A 246 -0.58 5.70 -4.80
N ASP A 247 -0.17 5.85 -3.54
CA ASP A 247 0.50 7.05 -3.09
C ASP A 247 1.89 7.19 -3.68
N ASP A 248 2.68 6.12 -3.69
CA ASP A 248 4.02 6.18 -4.30
C ASP A 248 3.93 6.47 -5.80
N HIS A 249 2.90 5.98 -6.49
CA HIS A 249 2.65 6.34 -7.88
C HIS A 249 2.26 7.81 -8.06
N LEU A 250 1.24 8.28 -7.35
CA LEU A 250 0.72 9.66 -7.51
C LEU A 250 1.65 10.73 -6.96
N MET A 251 2.43 10.42 -5.93
CA MET A 251 3.47 11.33 -5.41
C MET A 251 4.75 11.27 -6.23
N ARG A 252 4.76 10.42 -7.29
CA ARG A 252 5.86 10.27 -8.25
C ARG A 252 7.16 9.79 -7.60
N THR A 253 7.04 8.90 -6.63
CA THR A 253 8.18 8.24 -5.98
C THR A 253 8.96 7.42 -7.00
N THR A 254 10.26 7.60 -7.03
CA THR A 254 11.16 6.85 -7.93
C THR A 254 11.91 5.75 -7.20
N THR A 255 12.16 5.93 -5.91
CA THR A 255 12.98 5.03 -5.11
C THR A 255 12.40 4.87 -3.70
N VAL A 256 12.33 3.64 -3.25
CA VAL A 256 11.81 3.24 -1.94
C VAL A 256 12.90 2.51 -1.17
N ILE A 257 13.40 3.10 -0.10
CA ILE A 257 14.32 2.44 0.83
C ILE A 257 13.53 1.98 2.06
N ARG A 258 13.65 0.71 2.41
CA ARG A 258 12.95 0.15 3.58
C ARG A 258 13.69 -1.06 4.16
N GLY A 259 13.35 -1.45 5.38
CA GLY A 259 13.96 -2.60 6.03
C GLY A 259 13.68 -3.93 5.32
N GLY A 260 14.62 -4.87 5.40
CA GLY A 260 14.55 -6.19 4.75
C GLY A 260 13.34 -7.03 5.15
N GLY A 261 12.70 -6.76 6.29
CA GLY A 261 11.44 -7.40 6.70
C GLY A 261 10.28 -7.20 5.71
N TRP A 262 10.35 -6.16 4.87
CA TRP A 262 9.35 -5.88 3.84
C TRP A 262 9.54 -6.67 2.54
N LEU A 263 10.63 -7.44 2.42
CA LEU A 263 10.91 -8.23 1.22
C LEU A 263 9.77 -9.23 0.91
N ALA A 264 9.18 -9.83 1.92
CA ALA A 264 8.03 -10.73 1.79
C ALA A 264 6.79 -10.07 1.19
N SER A 265 6.68 -8.74 1.21
CA SER A 265 5.57 -7.98 0.61
C SER A 265 5.79 -7.63 -0.86
N VAL A 266 6.98 -7.88 -1.40
CA VAL A 266 7.31 -7.54 -2.80
C VAL A 266 6.37 -8.20 -3.80
N PRO A 267 6.03 -9.49 -3.71
CA PRO A 267 5.08 -10.12 -4.64
C PRO A 267 3.72 -9.41 -4.68
N THR A 268 3.21 -9.05 -3.51
CA THR A 268 1.93 -8.32 -3.38
C THR A 268 2.02 -6.93 -4.02
N HIS A 269 3.10 -6.18 -3.74
CA HIS A 269 3.29 -4.85 -4.34
C HIS A 269 3.50 -4.95 -5.85
N TYR A 270 4.29 -5.92 -6.31
CA TYR A 270 4.50 -6.16 -7.73
C TYR A 270 3.17 -6.36 -8.47
N GLU A 271 2.30 -7.24 -7.95
CA GLU A 271 0.98 -7.45 -8.53
C GLU A 271 0.12 -6.17 -8.50
N LEU A 272 0.10 -5.45 -7.37
CA LEU A 272 -0.67 -4.20 -7.25
C LEU A 272 -0.25 -3.15 -8.28
N PHE A 273 1.05 -2.89 -8.41
CA PHE A 273 1.55 -1.97 -9.43
C PHE A 273 1.15 -2.40 -10.83
N HIS A 274 1.21 -3.71 -11.11
CA HIS A 274 0.84 -4.26 -12.42
C HIS A 274 -0.66 -4.11 -12.71
N VAL A 275 -1.55 -4.50 -11.80
CA VAL A 275 -3.01 -4.42 -12.03
C VAL A 275 -3.52 -2.98 -12.06
N LEU A 276 -2.85 -2.06 -11.35
CA LEU A 276 -3.13 -0.64 -11.40
C LEU A 276 -2.56 0.04 -12.65
N GLY A 277 -1.71 -0.64 -13.43
CA GLY A 277 -1.06 -0.08 -14.60
C GLY A 277 0.07 0.91 -14.26
N PHE A 278 0.64 0.80 -13.08
CA PHE A 278 1.67 1.71 -12.59
C PHE A 278 3.07 1.20 -12.86
N LYS A 279 4.00 2.12 -13.09
CA LYS A 279 5.41 1.80 -13.05
C LYS A 279 5.85 1.65 -11.59
N MET A 280 6.39 0.49 -11.26
CA MET A 280 6.94 0.23 -9.93
C MET A 280 8.20 1.07 -9.68
N PRO A 281 8.36 1.73 -8.52
CA PRO A 281 9.60 2.41 -8.15
C PRO A 281 10.75 1.41 -7.97
N ALA A 282 11.98 1.89 -7.99
CA ALA A 282 13.11 1.09 -7.57
C ALA A 282 13.04 0.84 -6.06
N TYR A 283 13.25 -0.39 -5.62
CA TYR A 283 13.32 -0.73 -4.19
C TYR A 283 14.75 -1.02 -3.75
N GLY A 284 15.07 -0.62 -2.53
CA GLY A 284 16.27 -1.03 -1.84
C GLY A 284 15.92 -1.53 -0.45
N HIS A 285 16.14 -2.82 -0.17
CA HIS A 285 15.88 -3.42 1.13
C HIS A 285 17.15 -3.46 1.95
N THR A 286 17.19 -2.68 3.04
CA THR A 286 18.35 -2.59 3.94
C THR A 286 18.38 -3.76 4.92
N ALA A 287 19.59 -4.15 5.33
CA ALA A 287 19.75 -5.07 6.44
C ALA A 287 19.20 -4.46 7.75
N HIS A 288 18.75 -5.30 8.66
CA HIS A 288 18.35 -4.86 9.99
C HIS A 288 19.58 -4.36 10.77
N LEU A 289 19.40 -3.23 11.46
CA LEU A 289 20.36 -2.81 12.47
C LEU A 289 20.25 -3.75 13.67
N MET A 290 21.32 -4.47 13.96
CA MET A 290 21.37 -5.44 15.05
C MET A 290 22.13 -4.85 16.24
N LYS A 291 21.59 -5.03 17.43
CA LYS A 291 22.35 -4.75 18.66
C LYS A 291 23.18 -5.99 18.98
N PHE A 292 24.48 -5.81 19.13
CA PHE A 292 25.34 -6.87 19.63
C PHE A 292 25.11 -7.04 21.13
N ASP A 293 24.82 -8.24 21.56
CA ASP A 293 24.71 -8.58 22.97
C ASP A 293 26.06 -9.11 23.46
N GLU A 294 26.74 -8.32 24.26
CA GLU A 294 28.09 -8.65 24.78
C GLU A 294 28.06 -9.84 25.76
N GLU A 295 26.91 -10.10 26.45
CA GLU A 295 26.82 -11.18 27.43
C GLU A 295 26.59 -12.55 26.76
N THR A 296 25.74 -12.58 25.72
CA THR A 296 25.35 -13.83 25.04
C THR A 296 26.15 -14.08 23.76
N GLY A 297 26.87 -13.09 23.23
CA GLY A 297 27.51 -13.14 21.91
C GLY A 297 26.51 -13.26 20.75
N GLY A 298 25.23 -13.09 21.05
CA GLY A 298 24.13 -13.14 20.07
C GLY A 298 23.95 -11.81 19.33
N LYS A 299 23.27 -11.90 18.18
CA LYS A 299 22.84 -10.75 17.37
C LYS A 299 21.36 -10.52 17.54
#